data_a35898e87829bcaf161a8104dcd6253b
#
_entry.id   a35898e87829bcaf161a8104dcd6253b
#
_cell.length_a   1.000
_cell.length_b   1.000
_cell.length_c   1.000
_cell.angle_alpha   90.00
_cell.angle_beta   90.00
_cell.angle_gamma   90.00
#
_symmetry.space_group_name_H-M   'P 1'
#
loop_
_entity.id
_entity.type
_entity.pdbx_description
1 polymer ?
#
loop_
_entity_poly.entity_id
_entity_poly.type
_entity_poly.pdbx_seq_one_letter_code
_entity_poly.pdbx_strand_id
1 'polypeptide(L)'
;MTLKSSPSRCGWVLQLHGDPHYSTFWTECFPRRPIHIFERKGVFYCEADALDGLPDGKSACESGAALLQTASAVLRLWRSHTNPIEIEFVMERYGDGSWGPPEAFFTISGHGWLSRVDYVDGYDESPAELFMQLASREQRVASALEDFASPSLDMPCLRRIAETIWTEFDSDQGKAAGKMVAAGIEEKERLNCFLQTVNRGAKAAHSHFRYQKYPDSMNLGDAQEFLAKLLERWIRSKFPQLPTEARDCPS
;
A
#
# COMPACT_ATOMS: atom_id res chain seq x y z
N MET A 1 40.32 -24.66 -22.61
CA MET A 1 39.74 -23.72 -21.65
C MET A 1 38.39 -23.30 -22.19
N THR A 2 37.32 -23.89 -21.66
CA THR A 2 35.91 -23.51 -22.01
C THR A 2 35.60 -22.23 -21.23
N LEU A 3 35.43 -21.14 -21.92
CA LEU A 3 34.90 -19.90 -21.34
C LEU A 3 33.52 -20.23 -20.81
N LYS A 4 33.36 -20.31 -19.46
CA LYS A 4 32.05 -20.33 -18.85
C LYS A 4 31.38 -19.01 -19.22
N SER A 5 30.30 -19.08 -19.99
CA SER A 5 29.46 -17.91 -20.24
C SER A 5 29.01 -17.37 -18.89
N SER A 6 29.18 -16.09 -18.65
CA SER A 6 28.62 -15.43 -17.46
C SER A 6 27.13 -15.67 -17.40
N PRO A 7 26.56 -16.00 -16.23
CA PRO A 7 25.13 -16.20 -16.12
C PRO A 7 24.37 -14.92 -16.54
N SER A 8 23.29 -15.08 -17.27
CA SER A 8 22.47 -13.95 -17.70
C SER A 8 21.66 -13.42 -16.51
N ARG A 9 21.64 -12.08 -16.35
CA ARG A 9 20.76 -11.43 -15.39
C ARG A 9 19.28 -11.68 -15.77
N CYS A 10 18.47 -12.06 -14.80
CA CYS A 10 17.05 -12.32 -14.98
C CYS A 10 16.14 -11.42 -14.13
N GLY A 11 16.72 -10.59 -13.25
CA GLY A 11 15.96 -9.68 -12.40
C GLY A 11 16.79 -9.08 -11.27
N TRP A 12 16.10 -8.60 -10.25
CA TRP A 12 16.67 -7.96 -9.09
C TRP A 12 16.15 -8.54 -7.79
N VAL A 13 16.97 -8.46 -6.75
CA VAL A 13 16.62 -8.81 -5.36
C VAL A 13 16.88 -7.58 -4.50
N LEU A 14 15.94 -7.24 -3.65
CA LEU A 14 16.08 -6.17 -2.67
C LEU A 14 16.43 -6.80 -1.32
N GLN A 15 17.50 -6.35 -0.70
CA GLN A 15 17.76 -6.61 0.71
C GLN A 15 16.99 -5.58 1.54
N LEU A 16 16.24 -6.07 2.52
CA LEU A 16 15.34 -5.25 3.31
C LEU A 16 15.90 -5.03 4.71
N HIS A 17 15.71 -3.81 5.19
CA HIS A 17 15.98 -3.42 6.57
C HIS A 17 14.69 -3.07 7.28
N GLY A 18 14.50 -3.59 8.49
CA GLY A 18 13.32 -3.32 9.31
C GLY A 18 13.40 -4.07 10.64
N ASP A 19 12.42 -3.82 11.50
CA ASP A 19 12.31 -4.55 12.76
C ASP A 19 12.06 -6.05 12.48
N PRO A 20 12.90 -6.97 12.97
CA PRO A 20 12.78 -8.40 12.70
C PRO A 20 11.42 -8.99 13.09
N HIS A 21 10.78 -8.45 14.13
CA HIS A 21 9.47 -8.91 14.58
C HIS A 21 8.37 -8.64 13.52
N TYR A 22 8.43 -7.49 12.85
CA TYR A 22 7.50 -7.16 11.77
C TYR A 22 7.90 -7.82 10.46
N SER A 23 9.18 -8.02 10.23
CA SER A 23 9.69 -8.64 9.00
C SER A 23 9.19 -10.08 8.82
N THR A 24 9.05 -10.85 9.91
CA THR A 24 8.43 -12.18 9.86
C THR A 24 6.99 -12.13 9.36
N PHE A 25 6.21 -11.15 9.81
CA PHE A 25 4.85 -10.96 9.34
C PHE A 25 4.77 -10.66 7.82
N TRP A 26 5.73 -9.91 7.30
CA TRP A 26 5.81 -9.66 5.86
C TRP A 26 6.06 -10.94 5.06
N THR A 27 6.90 -11.86 5.57
CA THR A 27 7.14 -13.14 4.89
C THR A 27 5.89 -14.02 4.86
N GLU A 28 5.05 -13.96 5.89
CA GLU A 28 3.78 -14.66 5.94
C GLU A 28 2.75 -14.08 4.97
N CYS A 29 2.74 -12.75 4.80
CA CYS A 29 1.79 -12.06 3.92
C CYS A 29 2.16 -12.17 2.44
N PHE A 30 3.45 -12.30 2.13
CA PHE A 30 3.98 -12.36 0.77
C PHE A 30 4.92 -13.56 0.58
N PRO A 31 4.39 -14.78 0.70
CA PRO A 31 5.23 -15.99 0.72
C PRO A 31 5.71 -16.44 -0.65
N ARG A 32 5.22 -15.84 -1.74
CA ARG A 32 5.48 -16.27 -3.12
C ARG A 32 5.35 -15.12 -4.11
N ARG A 33 5.81 -15.33 -5.34
CA ARG A 33 5.58 -14.38 -6.45
C ARG A 33 4.07 -14.18 -6.71
N PRO A 34 3.68 -13.01 -7.17
CA PRO A 34 4.49 -11.94 -7.82
C PRO A 34 5.29 -11.04 -6.88
N ILE A 35 5.04 -11.09 -5.57
CA ILE A 35 5.83 -10.43 -4.54
C ILE A 35 6.22 -11.51 -3.54
N HIS A 36 7.49 -11.81 -3.44
CA HIS A 36 8.00 -12.83 -2.55
C HIS A 36 8.97 -12.19 -1.55
N ILE A 37 8.57 -12.15 -0.29
CA ILE A 37 9.40 -11.69 0.81
C ILE A 37 9.82 -12.92 1.63
N PHE A 38 11.11 -13.09 1.84
CA PHE A 38 11.66 -14.27 2.49
C PHE A 38 12.89 -13.95 3.33
N GLU A 39 13.17 -14.80 4.30
CA GLU A 39 14.34 -14.70 5.15
C GLU A 39 15.44 -15.65 4.69
N ARG A 40 16.68 -15.17 4.70
CA ARG A 40 17.87 -15.99 4.49
C ARG A 40 18.96 -15.56 5.47
N LYS A 41 19.31 -16.44 6.41
CA LYS A 41 20.35 -16.20 7.44
C LYS A 41 20.11 -14.94 8.29
N GLY A 42 18.87 -14.70 8.70
CA GLY A 42 18.50 -13.56 9.54
C GLY A 42 18.37 -12.23 8.78
N VAL A 43 18.45 -12.25 7.44
CA VAL A 43 18.29 -11.09 6.58
C VAL A 43 17.07 -11.28 5.70
N PHE A 44 16.27 -10.24 5.54
CA PHE A 44 15.06 -10.28 4.74
C PHE A 44 15.32 -9.77 3.33
N TYR A 45 14.67 -10.39 2.36
CA TYR A 45 14.81 -10.10 0.95
C TYR A 45 13.44 -10.03 0.28
N CYS A 46 13.36 -9.25 -0.80
CA CYS A 46 12.19 -9.18 -1.65
C CYS A 46 12.59 -9.47 -3.10
N GLU A 47 11.91 -10.41 -3.72
CA GLU A 47 11.86 -10.63 -5.16
C GLU A 47 10.45 -10.31 -5.66
N ALA A 48 10.34 -9.65 -6.82
CA ALA A 48 9.04 -9.39 -7.41
C ALA A 48 9.12 -9.40 -8.93
N ASP A 49 8.02 -9.80 -9.58
CA ASP A 49 7.94 -9.80 -11.04
C ASP A 49 8.10 -8.39 -11.63
N ALA A 50 7.64 -7.37 -10.89
CA ALA A 50 7.84 -5.96 -11.25
C ALA A 50 9.31 -5.52 -11.28
N LEU A 51 10.21 -6.28 -10.68
CA LEU A 51 11.65 -6.01 -10.68
C LEU A 51 12.39 -6.76 -11.79
N ASP A 52 11.74 -7.73 -12.43
CA ASP A 52 12.35 -8.49 -13.52
C ASP A 52 12.44 -7.61 -14.78
N GLY A 53 13.53 -7.73 -15.51
CA GLY A 53 13.74 -6.99 -16.76
C GLY A 53 14.06 -5.50 -16.63
N LEU A 54 14.11 -4.94 -15.40
CA LEU A 54 14.51 -3.55 -15.21
C LEU A 54 15.97 -3.34 -15.61
N PRO A 55 16.30 -2.17 -16.23
CA PRO A 55 17.61 -1.97 -16.88
C PRO A 55 18.77 -1.87 -15.91
N ASP A 56 18.56 -1.31 -14.72
CA ASP A 56 19.61 -1.02 -13.75
C ASP A 56 19.12 -1.04 -12.30
N GLY A 57 20.05 -1.05 -11.36
CA GLY A 57 19.77 -1.12 -9.92
C GLY A 57 19.02 0.11 -9.39
N LYS A 58 19.18 1.27 -9.99
CA LYS A 58 18.45 2.48 -9.62
C LYS A 58 16.96 2.31 -9.94
N SER A 59 16.64 1.88 -11.14
CA SER A 59 15.26 1.58 -11.56
C SER A 59 14.63 0.50 -10.68
N ALA A 60 15.42 -0.53 -10.31
CA ALA A 60 14.96 -1.58 -9.40
C ALA A 60 14.70 -1.05 -7.98
N CYS A 61 15.55 -0.15 -7.48
CA CYS A 61 15.36 0.50 -6.19
C CYS A 61 14.10 1.37 -6.17
N GLU A 62 13.88 2.21 -7.17
CA GLU A 62 12.70 3.08 -7.30
C GLU A 62 11.40 2.28 -7.40
N SER A 63 11.37 1.26 -8.27
CA SER A 63 10.21 0.38 -8.43
C SER A 63 9.94 -0.45 -7.16
N GLY A 64 11.01 -0.93 -6.52
CA GLY A 64 10.93 -1.65 -5.26
C GLY A 64 10.40 -0.80 -4.11
N ALA A 65 10.82 0.47 -4.03
CA ALA A 65 10.32 1.39 -3.01
C ALA A 65 8.81 1.64 -3.18
N ALA A 66 8.34 1.88 -4.40
CA ALA A 66 6.90 2.03 -4.68
C ALA A 66 6.11 0.77 -4.32
N LEU A 67 6.64 -0.40 -4.67
CA LEU A 67 6.05 -1.70 -4.34
C LEU A 67 5.93 -1.90 -2.82
N LEU A 68 7.01 -1.69 -2.08
CA LEU A 68 7.04 -1.84 -0.62
C LEU A 68 6.17 -0.80 0.08
N GLN A 69 6.09 0.43 -0.44
CA GLN A 69 5.20 1.46 0.06
C GLN A 69 3.74 1.01 -0.05
N THR A 70 3.32 0.50 -1.21
CA THR A 70 1.95 -0.01 -1.41
C THR A 70 1.69 -1.23 -0.52
N ALA A 71 2.63 -2.17 -0.42
CA ALA A 71 2.53 -3.33 0.45
C ALA A 71 2.41 -2.92 1.94
N SER A 72 3.18 -1.92 2.37
CA SER A 72 3.11 -1.34 3.71
C SER A 72 1.72 -0.75 4.01
N ALA A 73 1.13 -0.03 3.04
CA ALA A 73 -0.23 0.51 3.17
C ALA A 73 -1.26 -0.61 3.33
N VAL A 74 -1.17 -1.66 2.53
CA VAL A 74 -2.06 -2.84 2.61
C VAL A 74 -1.94 -3.51 3.97
N LEU A 75 -0.73 -3.75 4.47
CA LEU A 75 -0.51 -4.35 5.77
C LEU A 75 -0.99 -3.46 6.91
N ARG A 76 -0.84 -2.12 6.77
CA ARG A 76 -1.34 -1.14 7.73
C ARG A 76 -2.87 -1.14 7.81
N LEU A 77 -3.58 -1.35 6.72
CA LEU A 77 -5.04 -1.55 6.71
C LEU A 77 -5.44 -2.79 7.52
N TRP A 78 -4.59 -3.80 7.52
CA TRP A 78 -4.87 -5.07 8.17
C TRP A 78 -4.53 -5.10 9.65
N ARG A 79 -3.42 -4.47 10.03
CA ARG A 79 -2.87 -4.54 11.39
C ARG A 79 -2.47 -3.16 11.92
N SER A 80 -3.29 -2.18 11.92
CA SER A 80 -3.15 -0.85 12.57
C SER A 80 -1.72 -0.32 12.86
N HIS A 81 -0.70 -1.17 12.95
CA HIS A 81 0.70 -0.87 13.24
C HIS A 81 1.62 -1.78 12.46
N THR A 82 2.18 -1.29 11.36
CA THR A 82 3.34 -1.92 10.71
C THR A 82 4.44 -0.89 10.62
N ASN A 83 5.64 -1.25 11.07
CA ASN A 83 6.81 -0.42 10.82
C ASN A 83 7.15 -0.51 9.33
N PRO A 84 7.55 0.60 8.71
CA PRO A 84 8.00 0.59 7.33
C PRO A 84 9.21 -0.35 7.19
N ILE A 85 9.27 -1.06 6.08
CA ILE A 85 10.46 -1.77 5.64
C ILE A 85 11.16 -0.91 4.61
N GLU A 86 12.46 -0.77 4.74
CA GLU A 86 13.31 0.02 3.87
C GLU A 86 14.20 -0.88 3.01
N ILE A 87 14.57 -0.40 1.83
CA ILE A 87 15.56 -1.07 0.99
C ILE A 87 16.93 -0.67 1.49
N GLU A 88 17.74 -1.66 1.87
CA GLU A 88 19.13 -1.46 2.28
C GLU A 88 20.08 -1.59 1.08
N PHE A 89 19.88 -2.67 0.30
CA PHE A 89 20.69 -2.95 -0.89
C PHE A 89 19.83 -3.52 -2.02
N VAL A 90 20.33 -3.34 -3.24
CA VAL A 90 19.79 -3.95 -4.46
C VAL A 90 20.87 -4.84 -5.05
N MET A 91 20.50 -6.04 -5.49
CA MET A 91 21.41 -7.02 -6.08
C MET A 91 20.86 -7.55 -7.38
N GLU A 92 21.73 -7.78 -8.37
CA GLU A 92 21.33 -8.51 -9.57
C GLU A 92 20.98 -9.96 -9.23
N ARG A 93 19.94 -10.49 -9.84
CA ARG A 93 19.57 -11.91 -9.78
C ARG A 93 19.89 -12.57 -11.11
N TYR A 94 20.60 -13.69 -11.06
CA TYR A 94 21.01 -14.44 -12.24
C TYR A 94 20.18 -15.72 -12.42
N GLY A 95 20.16 -16.21 -13.66
CA GLY A 95 19.37 -17.40 -14.03
C GLY A 95 19.82 -18.70 -13.35
N ASP A 96 21.03 -18.75 -12.79
CA ASP A 96 21.53 -19.88 -11.99
C ASP A 96 21.18 -19.77 -10.49
N GLY A 97 20.40 -18.76 -10.11
CA GLY A 97 19.98 -18.50 -8.73
C GLY A 97 21.05 -17.80 -7.87
N SER A 98 22.18 -17.42 -8.44
CA SER A 98 23.19 -16.59 -7.76
C SER A 98 22.77 -15.12 -7.77
N TRP A 99 23.37 -14.33 -6.86
CA TRP A 99 23.15 -12.89 -6.76
C TRP A 99 24.46 -12.15 -6.98
N GLY A 100 24.35 -10.97 -7.57
CA GLY A 100 25.45 -10.03 -7.73
C GLY A 100 25.87 -9.37 -6.40
N PRO A 101 26.88 -8.52 -6.43
CA PRO A 101 27.27 -7.72 -5.28
C PRO A 101 26.13 -6.76 -4.88
N PRO A 102 26.00 -6.46 -3.56
CA PRO A 102 25.03 -5.50 -3.10
C PRO A 102 25.42 -4.07 -3.53
N GLU A 103 24.44 -3.34 -4.04
CA GLU A 103 24.57 -1.93 -4.40
C GLU A 103 23.61 -1.09 -3.52
N ALA A 104 24.14 -0.02 -2.91
CA ALA A 104 23.33 0.91 -2.12
C ALA A 104 22.80 2.03 -3.01
N PHE A 105 21.49 2.26 -2.95
CA PHE A 105 20.83 3.39 -3.60
C PHE A 105 20.09 4.20 -2.56
N PHE A 106 20.21 5.52 -2.61
CA PHE A 106 19.40 6.41 -1.80
C PHE A 106 18.09 6.69 -2.55
N THR A 107 16.98 6.18 -2.05
CA THR A 107 15.67 6.55 -2.59
C THR A 107 15.30 7.94 -2.13
N ILE A 108 15.26 8.88 -3.06
CA ILE A 108 14.44 10.08 -2.88
C ILE A 108 13.02 9.60 -3.14
N SER A 109 12.14 9.72 -2.15
CA SER A 109 10.73 9.32 -2.24
C SER A 109 10.09 9.91 -3.51
N GLY A 110 10.12 9.15 -4.57
CA GLY A 110 9.51 9.50 -5.86
C GLY A 110 8.25 8.69 -6.03
N HIS A 111 7.18 9.33 -6.45
CA HIS A 111 5.93 8.68 -6.80
C HIS A 111 6.15 7.75 -8.00
N GLY A 112 6.49 6.51 -7.71
CA GLY A 112 6.65 5.47 -8.72
C GLY A 112 5.33 4.71 -8.90
N TRP A 113 4.84 4.68 -10.13
CA TRP A 113 3.70 3.85 -10.49
C TRP A 113 4.10 2.38 -10.45
N LEU A 114 3.29 1.55 -9.77
CA LEU A 114 3.40 0.10 -9.94
C LEU A 114 3.18 -0.24 -11.41
N SER A 115 4.19 -0.79 -12.05
CA SER A 115 4.01 -1.45 -13.34
C SER A 115 3.02 -2.60 -13.15
N ARG A 116 2.14 -2.80 -14.12
CA ARG A 116 1.12 -3.84 -14.09
C ARG A 116 1.77 -5.19 -13.77
N VAL A 117 1.41 -5.75 -12.62
CA VAL A 117 1.84 -7.09 -12.23
C VAL A 117 0.76 -8.05 -12.72
N ASP A 118 1.11 -8.97 -13.61
CA ASP A 118 0.20 -9.99 -14.07
C ASP A 118 0.17 -11.12 -13.04
N TYR A 119 -0.89 -11.17 -12.25
CA TYR A 119 -1.15 -12.25 -11.30
C TYR A 119 -1.72 -13.46 -12.03
N VAL A 120 -1.22 -14.63 -11.73
CA VAL A 120 -1.72 -15.88 -12.29
C VAL A 120 -2.93 -16.35 -11.45
N ASP A 121 -4.09 -16.47 -12.10
CA ASP A 121 -5.31 -16.97 -11.45
C ASP A 121 -5.11 -18.42 -10.95
N GLY A 122 -5.53 -18.70 -9.72
CA GLY A 122 -5.70 -20.09 -9.27
C GLY A 122 -4.96 -20.53 -8.02
N TYR A 123 -4.42 -19.60 -7.21
CA TYR A 123 -3.82 -19.92 -5.90
C TYR A 123 -4.64 -19.30 -4.76
N ASP A 124 -4.63 -19.95 -3.58
CA ASP A 124 -5.13 -19.35 -2.34
C ASP A 124 -4.27 -18.13 -2.01
N GLU A 125 -4.72 -16.96 -2.47
CA GLU A 125 -4.02 -15.69 -2.30
C GLU A 125 -4.30 -15.13 -0.90
N SER A 126 -3.28 -14.57 -0.26
CA SER A 126 -3.50 -13.81 0.96
C SER A 126 -4.32 -12.56 0.65
N PRO A 127 -5.15 -12.04 1.57
CA PRO A 127 -5.84 -10.77 1.36
C PRO A 127 -4.91 -9.61 1.03
N ALA A 128 -3.64 -9.65 1.50
CA ALA A 128 -2.63 -8.68 1.11
C ALA A 128 -2.28 -8.78 -0.38
N GLU A 129 -2.09 -9.99 -0.89
CA GLU A 129 -1.85 -10.22 -2.32
C GLU A 129 -3.02 -9.72 -3.17
N LEU A 130 -4.27 -9.99 -2.74
CA LEU A 130 -5.46 -9.51 -3.45
C LEU A 130 -5.55 -7.97 -3.47
N PHE A 131 -5.23 -7.30 -2.38
CA PHE A 131 -5.19 -5.84 -2.33
C PHE A 131 -4.08 -5.26 -3.23
N MET A 132 -2.91 -5.89 -3.24
CA MET A 132 -1.83 -5.53 -4.15
C MET A 132 -2.21 -5.75 -5.61
N GLN A 133 -2.88 -6.85 -5.92
CA GLN A 133 -3.40 -7.15 -7.24
C GLN A 133 -4.36 -6.06 -7.70
N LEU A 134 -5.29 -5.62 -6.85
CA LEU A 134 -6.20 -4.54 -7.19
C LEU A 134 -5.46 -3.22 -7.40
N ALA A 135 -4.52 -2.88 -6.53
CA ALA A 135 -3.70 -1.67 -6.68
C ALA A 135 -2.93 -1.65 -8.00
N SER A 136 -2.46 -2.81 -8.47
CA SER A 136 -1.77 -2.89 -9.77
C SER A 136 -2.69 -2.69 -10.98
N ARG A 137 -3.99 -2.94 -10.84
CA ARG A 137 -4.99 -2.83 -11.91
C ARG A 137 -5.77 -1.51 -11.88
N GLU A 138 -5.97 -0.94 -10.69
CA GLU A 138 -6.77 0.26 -10.48
C GLU A 138 -5.96 1.42 -9.91
N GLN A 139 -5.67 2.39 -10.76
CA GLN A 139 -4.88 3.57 -10.41
C GLN A 139 -5.41 4.32 -9.17
N ARG A 140 -6.73 4.41 -9.00
CA ARG A 140 -7.33 5.09 -7.84
C ARG A 140 -7.04 4.36 -6.54
N VAL A 141 -7.06 3.02 -6.57
CA VAL A 141 -6.69 2.21 -5.39
C VAL A 141 -5.22 2.38 -5.08
N ALA A 142 -4.35 2.32 -6.09
CA ALA A 142 -2.93 2.58 -5.92
C ALA A 142 -2.67 3.95 -5.28
N SER A 143 -3.27 5.03 -5.82
CA SER A 143 -3.09 6.38 -5.28
C SER A 143 -3.63 6.53 -3.86
N ALA A 144 -4.77 5.92 -3.53
CA ALA A 144 -5.31 5.97 -2.17
C ALA A 144 -4.42 5.22 -1.17
N LEU A 145 -3.86 4.08 -1.55
CA LEU A 145 -2.92 3.32 -0.74
C LEU A 145 -1.58 4.05 -0.59
N GLU A 146 -1.07 4.69 -1.63
CA GLU A 146 0.13 5.51 -1.60
C GLU A 146 -0.01 6.67 -0.60
N ASP A 147 -1.10 7.43 -0.68
CA ASP A 147 -1.40 8.48 0.29
C ASP A 147 -1.55 7.91 1.72
N PHE A 148 -2.17 6.73 1.88
CA PHE A 148 -2.35 6.07 3.18
C PHE A 148 -1.04 5.54 3.78
N ALA A 149 -0.06 5.21 2.95
CA ALA A 149 1.29 4.83 3.37
C ALA A 149 2.12 6.01 3.90
N SER A 150 1.66 7.26 3.70
CA SER A 150 2.38 8.45 4.14
C SER A 150 2.72 8.39 5.64
N PRO A 151 3.97 8.71 6.02
CA PRO A 151 4.37 8.76 7.44
C PRO A 151 3.54 9.78 8.24
N SER A 152 3.12 10.87 7.60
CA SER A 152 2.24 11.87 8.19
C SER A 152 0.83 11.74 7.63
N LEU A 153 0.03 10.88 8.26
CA LEU A 153 -1.39 10.75 7.92
C LEU A 153 -2.18 11.88 8.59
N ASP A 154 -1.94 13.12 8.14
CA ASP A 154 -2.58 14.34 8.65
C ASP A 154 -3.95 14.61 8.00
N MET A 155 -4.68 15.63 8.47
CA MET A 155 -6.00 15.96 7.93
C MET A 155 -6.03 16.25 6.42
N PRO A 156 -5.07 16.98 5.83
CA PRO A 156 -4.96 17.12 4.38
C PRO A 156 -4.78 15.78 3.64
N CYS A 157 -3.97 14.87 4.18
CA CYS A 157 -3.77 13.54 3.61
C CYS A 157 -5.06 12.71 3.68
N LEU A 158 -5.72 12.67 4.85
CA LEU A 158 -7.01 12.00 5.02
C LEU A 158 -8.06 12.52 4.03
N ARG A 159 -8.06 13.84 3.79
CA ARG A 159 -8.95 14.46 2.82
C ARG A 159 -8.67 13.99 1.39
N ARG A 160 -7.41 13.95 0.94
CA ARG A 160 -7.06 13.47 -0.41
C ARG A 160 -7.51 12.04 -0.64
N ILE A 161 -7.24 11.15 0.33
CA ILE A 161 -7.69 9.75 0.26
C ILE A 161 -9.22 9.68 0.14
N ALA A 162 -9.92 10.43 0.99
CA ALA A 162 -11.37 10.49 0.94
C ALA A 162 -11.89 11.04 -0.40
N GLU A 163 -11.27 12.09 -0.95
CA GLU A 163 -11.58 12.63 -2.28
C GLU A 163 -11.40 11.58 -3.38
N THR A 164 -10.35 10.79 -3.32
CA THR A 164 -10.12 9.67 -4.24
C THR A 164 -11.25 8.64 -4.17
N ILE A 165 -11.69 8.29 -2.95
CA ILE A 165 -12.78 7.33 -2.76
C ILE A 165 -14.11 7.89 -3.29
N TRP A 166 -14.54 9.06 -2.84
CA TRP A 166 -15.88 9.54 -3.21
C TRP A 166 -16.02 10.00 -4.66
N THR A 167 -14.95 10.47 -5.31
CA THR A 167 -15.01 10.83 -6.75
C THR A 167 -15.30 9.64 -7.66
N GLU A 168 -15.15 8.42 -7.17
CA GLU A 168 -15.61 7.22 -7.89
C GLU A 168 -17.14 7.12 -7.90
N PHE A 169 -17.80 7.56 -6.84
CA PHE A 169 -19.25 7.49 -6.73
C PHE A 169 -19.95 8.69 -7.38
N ASP A 170 -19.41 9.88 -7.22
CA ASP A 170 -19.90 11.09 -7.86
C ASP A 170 -18.86 12.24 -7.76
N SER A 171 -18.89 13.19 -8.70
CA SER A 171 -18.09 14.41 -8.64
C SER A 171 -18.59 15.39 -7.57
N ASP A 172 -19.87 15.32 -7.20
CA ASP A 172 -20.46 16.07 -6.09
C ASP A 172 -20.35 15.26 -4.79
N GLN A 173 -19.65 15.81 -3.79
CA GLN A 173 -19.39 15.16 -2.51
C GLN A 173 -20.68 14.72 -1.78
N GLY A 174 -21.73 15.52 -1.81
CA GLY A 174 -23.00 15.19 -1.15
C GLY A 174 -23.71 14.02 -1.81
N LYS A 175 -23.70 13.97 -3.14
CA LYS A 175 -24.23 12.85 -3.92
C LYS A 175 -23.39 11.60 -3.76
N ALA A 176 -22.06 11.74 -3.76
CA ALA A 176 -21.13 10.63 -3.52
C ALA A 176 -21.41 9.98 -2.15
N ALA A 177 -21.54 10.77 -1.09
CA ALA A 177 -21.87 10.27 0.23
C ALA A 177 -23.18 9.47 0.24
N GLY A 178 -24.23 9.96 -0.44
CA GLY A 178 -25.51 9.24 -0.59
C GLY A 178 -25.36 7.90 -1.32
N LYS A 179 -24.55 7.86 -2.40
CA LYS A 179 -24.27 6.63 -3.15
C LYS A 179 -23.44 5.64 -2.34
N MET A 180 -22.45 6.10 -1.57
CA MET A 180 -21.66 5.25 -0.67
C MET A 180 -22.53 4.60 0.41
N VAL A 181 -23.46 5.35 1.00
CA VAL A 181 -24.44 4.81 1.95
C VAL A 181 -25.35 3.78 1.27
N ALA A 182 -25.85 4.07 0.08
CA ALA A 182 -26.69 3.13 -0.68
C ALA A 182 -25.93 1.86 -1.08
N ALA A 183 -24.63 1.94 -1.31
CA ALA A 183 -23.73 0.80 -1.57
C ALA A 183 -23.31 0.04 -0.29
N GLY A 184 -23.76 0.48 0.89
CA GLY A 184 -23.39 -0.16 2.16
C GLY A 184 -21.93 0.02 2.60
N ILE A 185 -21.23 1.00 2.02
CA ILE A 185 -19.82 1.26 2.34
C ILE A 185 -19.68 1.84 3.74
N GLU A 186 -20.56 2.79 4.13
CA GLU A 186 -20.55 3.39 5.46
C GLU A 186 -21.92 3.98 5.82
N GLU A 187 -22.14 4.22 7.11
CA GLU A 187 -23.35 4.88 7.64
C GLU A 187 -23.28 6.39 7.40
N LYS A 188 -24.44 7.00 7.14
CA LYS A 188 -24.56 8.42 6.76
C LYS A 188 -24.03 9.35 7.85
N GLU A 189 -24.36 9.11 9.10
CA GLU A 189 -23.98 9.96 10.23
C GLU A 189 -22.46 9.97 10.43
N ARG A 190 -21.84 8.81 10.40
CA ARG A 190 -20.39 8.66 10.55
C ARG A 190 -19.64 9.29 9.39
N LEU A 191 -20.10 9.07 8.14
CA LEU A 191 -19.52 9.67 6.97
C LEU A 191 -19.62 11.20 7.01
N ASN A 192 -20.75 11.75 7.40
CA ASN A 192 -20.94 13.21 7.55
C ASN A 192 -20.01 13.79 8.63
N CYS A 193 -19.89 13.11 9.78
CA CYS A 193 -18.97 13.50 10.85
C CYS A 193 -17.52 13.58 10.35
N PHE A 194 -17.07 12.55 9.66
CA PHE A 194 -15.73 12.50 9.06
C PHE A 194 -15.51 13.59 8.01
N LEU A 195 -16.46 13.76 7.08
CA LEU A 195 -16.38 14.78 6.04
C LEU A 195 -16.31 16.20 6.61
N GLN A 196 -17.08 16.47 7.67
CA GLN A 196 -16.99 17.75 8.38
C GLN A 196 -15.64 17.93 9.03
N THR A 197 -15.07 16.88 9.61
CA THR A 197 -13.76 16.90 10.25
C THR A 197 -12.64 17.25 9.27
N VAL A 198 -12.53 16.52 8.14
CA VAL A 198 -11.45 16.74 7.16
C VAL A 198 -11.62 18.05 6.37
N ASN A 199 -12.84 18.52 6.14
CA ASN A 199 -13.10 19.79 5.48
C ASN A 199 -12.77 21.01 6.34
N ARG A 200 -12.83 20.89 7.66
CA ARG A 200 -12.47 21.97 8.59
C ARG A 200 -10.99 22.21 8.66
N GLY A 201 -10.19 21.14 8.70
CA GLY A 201 -8.74 21.25 8.67
C GLY A 201 -8.23 22.07 7.47
N ALA A 202 -8.88 21.93 6.31
CA ALA A 202 -8.56 22.70 5.11
C ALA A 202 -9.01 24.16 5.17
N LYS A 203 -10.13 24.47 5.84
CA LYS A 203 -10.66 25.85 5.95
C LYS A 203 -10.02 26.64 7.09
N ALA A 204 -9.56 25.98 8.15
CA ALA A 204 -8.86 26.64 9.26
C ALA A 204 -7.57 27.34 8.80
N ALA A 205 -6.95 26.86 7.72
CA ALA A 205 -5.78 27.50 7.12
C ALA A 205 -6.11 28.83 6.37
N HIS A 206 -7.39 29.10 6.06
CA HIS A 206 -7.78 30.19 5.17
C HIS A 206 -8.88 31.14 5.66
N SER A 207 -9.46 30.96 6.87
CA SER A 207 -10.53 31.85 7.31
C SER A 207 -10.57 32.13 8.81
N HIS A 208 -10.60 33.41 9.19
CA HIS A 208 -10.92 33.95 10.50
C HIS A 208 -12.40 33.80 10.91
N PHE A 209 -13.12 32.82 10.36
CA PHE A 209 -14.52 32.64 10.71
C PHE A 209 -14.68 31.95 12.06
N ARG A 210 -15.50 32.54 12.92
CA ARG A 210 -15.96 31.96 14.20
C ARG A 210 -16.72 30.66 13.91
N TYR A 211 -16.04 29.55 14.09
CA TYR A 211 -16.67 28.24 13.94
C TYR A 211 -17.57 27.94 15.14
N GLN A 212 -18.83 27.74 14.88
CA GLN A 212 -19.67 27.00 15.81
C GLN A 212 -18.98 25.63 16.05
N LYS A 213 -18.74 25.30 17.32
CA LYS A 213 -18.29 23.98 17.75
C LYS A 213 -19.41 23.00 17.38
N TYR A 214 -19.21 22.25 16.31
CA TYR A 214 -20.09 21.11 16.09
C TYR A 214 -19.68 20.02 17.08
N PRO A 215 -20.63 19.46 17.84
CA PRO A 215 -20.32 18.49 18.90
C PRO A 215 -19.67 17.20 18.39
N ASP A 216 -19.77 16.92 17.07
CA ASP A 216 -19.47 15.62 16.49
C ASP A 216 -18.21 15.60 15.61
N SER A 217 -17.23 16.49 15.84
CA SER A 217 -15.96 16.41 15.08
C SER A 217 -15.05 15.32 15.65
N MET A 218 -14.53 14.47 14.78
CA MET A 218 -13.51 13.48 15.14
C MET A 218 -12.17 14.15 15.48
N ASN A 219 -11.43 13.60 16.43
CA ASN A 219 -10.01 13.92 16.58
C ASN A 219 -9.21 13.27 15.44
N LEU A 220 -7.91 13.57 15.33
CA LEU A 220 -7.08 13.03 14.25
C LEU A 220 -7.00 11.50 14.28
N GLY A 221 -6.83 10.90 15.47
CA GLY A 221 -6.74 9.46 15.61
C GLY A 221 -8.04 8.74 15.20
N ASP A 222 -9.19 9.27 15.65
CA ASP A 222 -10.50 8.72 15.25
C ASP A 222 -10.74 8.85 13.75
N ALA A 223 -10.31 9.97 13.15
CA ALA A 223 -10.43 10.19 11.71
C ALA A 223 -9.53 9.25 10.89
N GLN A 224 -8.32 8.97 11.38
CA GLN A 224 -7.41 7.99 10.79
C GLN A 224 -8.00 6.57 10.83
N GLU A 225 -8.52 6.16 11.99
CA GLU A 225 -9.15 4.85 12.15
C GLU A 225 -10.42 4.72 11.29
N PHE A 226 -11.24 5.77 11.25
CA PHE A 226 -12.42 5.80 10.38
C PHE A 226 -12.05 5.65 8.92
N LEU A 227 -11.04 6.42 8.44
CA LEU A 227 -10.60 6.37 7.05
C LEU A 227 -10.00 5.01 6.70
N ALA A 228 -9.23 4.39 7.58
CA ALA A 228 -8.70 3.05 7.36
C ALA A 228 -9.83 2.04 7.11
N LYS A 229 -10.87 2.05 7.95
CA LYS A 229 -12.06 1.19 7.77
C LYS A 229 -12.83 1.52 6.49
N LEU A 230 -12.97 2.80 6.16
CA LEU A 230 -13.63 3.24 4.94
C LEU A 230 -12.88 2.77 3.69
N LEU A 231 -11.55 2.95 3.66
CA LEU A 231 -10.67 2.52 2.59
C LEU A 231 -10.72 1.00 2.41
N GLU A 232 -10.64 0.25 3.50
CA GLU A 232 -10.76 -1.22 3.47
C GLU A 232 -12.10 -1.66 2.86
N ARG A 233 -13.22 -1.10 3.33
CA ARG A 233 -14.56 -1.44 2.82
C ARG A 233 -14.71 -1.07 1.35
N TRP A 234 -14.20 0.09 0.95
CA TRP A 234 -14.20 0.52 -0.44
C TRP A 234 -13.40 -0.43 -1.33
N ILE A 235 -12.20 -0.84 -0.93
CA ILE A 235 -11.39 -1.82 -1.66
C ILE A 235 -12.13 -3.16 -1.72
N ARG A 236 -12.69 -3.64 -0.61
CA ARG A 236 -13.47 -4.89 -0.57
C ARG A 236 -14.70 -4.85 -1.46
N SER A 237 -15.37 -3.70 -1.61
CA SER A 237 -16.53 -3.58 -2.50
C SER A 237 -16.20 -3.81 -3.97
N LYS A 238 -14.94 -3.66 -4.36
CA LYS A 238 -14.44 -3.96 -5.70
C LYS A 238 -14.14 -5.45 -5.91
N PHE A 239 -14.04 -6.20 -4.82
CA PHE A 239 -13.81 -7.65 -4.80
C PHE A 239 -14.89 -8.37 -4.00
N PRO A 240 -16.04 -8.66 -4.62
CA PRO A 240 -17.12 -9.40 -3.95
C PRO A 240 -16.71 -10.81 -3.49
N GLN A 241 -15.56 -11.30 -3.93
CA GLN A 241 -15.02 -12.63 -3.63
C GLN A 241 -14.07 -12.67 -2.43
N LEU A 242 -13.69 -11.49 -1.88
CA LEU A 242 -12.82 -11.46 -0.70
C LEU A 242 -13.56 -12.05 0.51
N PRO A 243 -12.98 -13.06 1.21
CA PRO A 243 -13.58 -13.60 2.41
C PRO A 243 -13.83 -12.49 3.41
N THR A 244 -15.02 -12.51 4.03
CA THR A 244 -15.43 -11.50 5.01
C THR A 244 -14.61 -11.60 6.32
N GLU A 245 -13.86 -12.69 6.50
CA GLU A 245 -13.14 -13.05 7.72
C GLU A 245 -11.63 -13.05 7.53
N ALA A 246 -11.04 -11.86 7.30
CA ALA A 246 -9.59 -11.70 7.43
C ALA A 246 -9.16 -11.38 8.88
N ARG A 247 -10.01 -11.69 9.87
CA ARG A 247 -9.74 -11.36 11.29
C ARG A 247 -9.03 -12.42 12.10
N ASP A 248 -8.91 -13.62 11.57
CA ASP A 248 -8.28 -14.74 12.27
C ASP A 248 -6.91 -15.10 11.67
N CYS A 249 -5.98 -14.14 11.67
CA CYS A 249 -4.58 -14.53 11.70
C CYS A 249 -4.29 -14.98 13.14
N PRO A 250 -3.70 -16.18 13.33
CA PRO A 250 -3.36 -16.66 14.67
C PRO A 250 -2.41 -15.67 15.34
N SER A 251 -2.75 -15.34 16.59
CA SER A 251 -1.98 -14.52 17.53
C SER A 251 -0.64 -15.16 17.91
#